data_9691c27d12ffd45139ca6bac62dd6df2
#
_entry.id   9691c27d12ffd45139ca6bac62dd6df2
#
_cell.length_a   1.000
_cell.length_b   1.000
_cell.length_c   1.000
_cell.angle_alpha   90.00
_cell.angle_beta   90.00
_cell.angle_gamma   90.00
#
_symmetry.space_group_name_H-M   'P 1'
#
loop_
_entity.id
_entity.type
_entity.pdbx_description
1 polymer ?
#
loop_
_entity_poly.entity_id
_entity_poly.type
_entity_poly.pdbx_seq_one_letter_code
_entity_poly.pdbx_strand_id
1 'polypeptide(L)'
;SEAIGEKRQVRLVDYASSHSGVVRDRLVEPFDFTTDYNQVWCYDLEDGRNKLFKTMRIGRVEVLQEGWMAEMKHVKGFVDVFRFSGPERYRVKMELDVRARNFMVECFPLAEREMTMVEDGKWLLDTVVCGLMGVQSFELTVAGAKIVESERINN
;
A
#
# COMPACT_ATOMS: atom_id res chain seq x y z
N SER A 1 -2.11 -6.25 18.09
CA SER A 1 -2.50 -7.64 18.24
C SER A 1 -3.56 -7.86 19.32
N GLU A 2 -3.44 -7.19 20.46
CA GLU A 2 -4.46 -7.30 21.53
C GLU A 2 -5.83 -6.86 21.02
N ALA A 3 -5.91 -5.71 20.36
CA ALA A 3 -7.17 -5.18 19.86
C ALA A 3 -7.81 -6.10 18.83
N ILE A 4 -7.01 -6.74 17.99
CA ILE A 4 -7.51 -7.71 17.00
C ILE A 4 -8.08 -8.94 17.70
N GLY A 5 -7.34 -9.50 18.65
CA GLY A 5 -7.78 -10.67 19.38
C GLY A 5 -9.05 -10.45 20.19
N GLU A 6 -9.23 -9.25 20.75
CA GLU A 6 -10.40 -8.90 21.55
C GLU A 6 -11.48 -8.19 20.73
N LYS A 7 -11.28 -8.00 19.43
CA LYS A 7 -12.21 -7.33 18.52
C LYS A 7 -12.61 -5.94 19.02
N ARG A 8 -11.60 -5.11 19.27
CA ARG A 8 -11.79 -3.77 19.83
C ARG A 8 -11.37 -2.69 18.84
N GLN A 9 -12.03 -1.55 18.94
CA GLN A 9 -11.65 -0.35 18.20
C GLN A 9 -10.38 0.25 18.79
N VAL A 10 -9.60 0.93 17.95
CA VAL A 10 -8.41 1.64 18.39
C VAL A 10 -8.37 3.04 17.80
N ARG A 11 -7.67 3.94 18.49
CA ARG A 11 -7.26 5.21 17.93
C ARG A 11 -5.79 5.10 17.57
N LEU A 12 -5.49 5.27 16.30
CA LEU A 12 -4.11 5.40 15.83
C LEU A 12 -3.74 6.86 15.98
N VAL A 13 -2.94 7.16 17.01
CA VAL A 13 -2.61 8.54 17.35
C VAL A 13 -1.44 9.01 16.52
N ASP A 14 -1.55 10.23 15.99
CA ASP A 14 -0.51 10.88 15.20
C ASP A 14 -0.06 10.03 14.02
N TYR A 15 -1.01 9.55 13.23
CA TYR A 15 -0.67 8.81 12.01
C TYR A 15 -0.19 9.77 10.92
N ALA A 16 1.04 9.54 10.45
CA ALA A 16 1.68 10.35 9.41
C ALA A 16 1.37 9.80 8.03
N SER A 17 0.38 10.39 7.35
CA SER A 17 -0.05 9.94 6.04
C SER A 17 0.81 10.53 4.93
N SER A 18 1.44 9.68 4.13
CA SER A 18 2.17 10.12 2.94
C SER A 18 1.22 10.60 1.84
N HIS A 19 0.01 10.05 1.81
CA HIS A 19 -0.96 10.40 0.78
C HIS A 19 -1.47 11.83 0.95
N SER A 20 -1.89 12.19 2.15
CA SER A 20 -2.43 13.53 2.43
C SER A 20 -1.36 14.52 2.92
N GLY A 21 -0.20 14.03 3.34
CA GLY A 21 0.83 14.86 3.95
C GLY A 21 0.45 15.40 5.32
N VAL A 22 -0.54 14.80 5.97
CA VAL A 22 -1.10 15.28 7.24
C VAL A 22 -0.86 14.25 8.33
N VAL A 23 -0.57 14.74 9.54
CA VAL A 23 -0.50 13.92 10.74
C VAL A 23 -1.81 14.12 11.51
N ARG A 24 -2.56 13.04 11.71
CA ARG A 24 -3.81 13.09 12.47
C ARG A 24 -4.15 11.74 13.09
N ASP A 25 -5.08 11.76 14.03
CA ASP A 25 -5.58 10.54 14.63
C ASP A 25 -6.56 9.84 13.69
N ARG A 26 -6.62 8.51 13.79
CA ARG A 26 -7.54 7.67 13.02
C ARG A 26 -8.29 6.76 13.98
N LEU A 27 -9.62 6.76 13.86
CA LEU A 27 -10.47 5.83 14.62
C LEU A 27 -10.78 4.64 13.71
N VAL A 28 -10.29 3.47 14.08
CA VAL A 28 -10.32 2.30 13.21
C VAL A 28 -10.64 1.02 13.95
N GLU A 29 -11.01 -0.01 13.19
CA GLU A 29 -11.10 -1.39 13.66
C GLU A 29 -10.00 -2.20 12.97
N PRO A 30 -8.86 -2.45 13.66
CA PRO A 30 -7.79 -3.25 13.07
C PRO A 30 -8.20 -4.72 13.06
N PHE A 31 -7.97 -5.42 11.94
CA PHE A 31 -8.42 -6.81 11.86
C PHE A 31 -7.38 -7.79 11.33
N ASP A 32 -6.31 -7.35 10.70
CA ASP A 32 -5.26 -8.27 10.29
C ASP A 32 -3.95 -7.54 9.97
N PHE A 33 -2.84 -8.14 10.34
CA PHE A 33 -1.52 -7.66 9.97
C PHE A 33 -1.09 -8.29 8.64
N THR A 34 -0.19 -7.60 7.93
CA THR A 34 0.56 -8.25 6.85
C THR A 34 1.58 -9.23 7.45
N THR A 35 2.12 -10.12 6.62
CA THR A 35 3.00 -11.20 7.06
C THR A 35 4.21 -10.71 7.87
N ASP A 36 4.73 -9.53 7.55
CA ASP A 36 5.90 -8.94 8.21
C ASP A 36 5.54 -7.96 9.32
N TYR A 37 4.26 -7.80 9.64
CA TYR A 37 3.75 -6.85 10.64
C TYR A 37 4.07 -5.38 10.32
N ASN A 38 4.53 -5.07 9.12
CA ASN A 38 4.83 -3.70 8.72
C ASN A 38 3.58 -2.90 8.39
N GLN A 39 2.49 -3.58 8.12
CA GLN A 39 1.21 -2.96 7.80
C GLN A 39 0.08 -3.69 8.50
N VAL A 40 -1.00 -2.96 8.75
CA VAL A 40 -2.20 -3.50 9.37
C VAL A 40 -3.43 -3.06 8.59
N TRP A 41 -4.28 -4.04 8.29
CA TRP A 41 -5.60 -3.79 7.70
C TRP A 41 -6.55 -3.30 8.79
N CYS A 42 -7.14 -2.15 8.54
CA CYS A 42 -8.13 -1.56 9.44
C CYS A 42 -9.34 -1.10 8.65
N TYR A 43 -10.51 -1.21 9.27
CA TYR A 43 -11.69 -0.52 8.78
C TYR A 43 -11.69 0.89 9.39
N ASP A 44 -11.60 1.91 8.55
CA ASP A 44 -11.61 3.31 8.98
C ASP A 44 -13.06 3.72 9.21
N LEU A 45 -13.42 3.97 10.47
CA LEU A 45 -14.80 4.28 10.85
C LEU A 45 -15.25 5.65 10.36
N GLU A 46 -14.32 6.57 10.17
CA GLU A 46 -14.66 7.90 9.68
C GLU A 46 -14.96 7.91 8.19
N ASP A 47 -14.16 7.18 7.41
CA ASP A 47 -14.30 7.13 5.96
C ASP A 47 -15.17 5.97 5.46
N GLY A 48 -15.47 4.99 6.32
CA GLY A 48 -16.25 3.83 5.94
C GLY A 48 -15.55 2.93 4.92
N ARG A 49 -14.23 2.79 5.01
CA ARG A 49 -13.43 2.00 4.06
C ARG A 49 -12.38 1.18 4.77
N ASN A 50 -12.03 0.05 4.16
CA ASN A 50 -10.88 -0.74 4.57
C ASN A 50 -9.61 -0.10 4.03
N LYS A 51 -8.63 0.12 4.90
CA LYS A 51 -7.37 0.77 4.58
C LYS A 51 -6.21 -0.02 5.14
N LEU A 52 -5.07 0.09 4.47
CA LEU A 52 -3.83 -0.50 4.92
C LEU A 52 -2.96 0.61 5.53
N PHE A 53 -2.69 0.51 6.82
CA PHE A 53 -1.88 1.49 7.53
C PHE A 53 -0.47 0.94 7.76
N LYS A 54 0.53 1.80 7.61
CA LYS A 54 1.92 1.41 7.90
C LYS A 54 2.19 1.59 9.39
N THR A 55 2.60 0.52 10.04
CA THR A 55 2.80 0.53 11.49
C THR A 55 3.87 1.54 11.92
N MET A 56 4.89 1.76 11.10
CA MET A 56 5.94 2.75 11.38
C MET A 56 5.44 4.20 11.41
N ARG A 57 4.28 4.47 10.83
CA ARG A 57 3.73 5.83 10.77
C ARG A 57 2.77 6.15 11.90
N ILE A 58 2.53 5.19 12.78
CA ILE A 58 1.65 5.36 13.93
C ILE A 58 2.48 5.89 15.10
N GLY A 59 2.08 7.03 15.67
CA GLY A 59 2.76 7.58 16.85
C GLY A 59 2.56 6.71 18.07
N ARG A 60 1.31 6.37 18.36
CA ARG A 60 0.97 5.41 19.41
C ARG A 60 -0.41 4.83 19.15
N VAL A 61 -0.75 3.75 19.83
CA VAL A 61 -2.04 3.08 19.69
C VAL A 61 -2.79 3.16 21.01
N GLU A 62 -4.02 3.66 20.97
CA GLU A 62 -4.92 3.62 22.12
C GLU A 62 -5.99 2.57 21.85
N VAL A 63 -6.01 1.49 22.62
CA VAL A 63 -7.04 0.47 22.55
C VAL A 63 -8.25 0.97 23.31
N LEU A 64 -9.39 1.06 22.61
CA LEU A 64 -10.61 1.60 23.22
C LEU A 64 -11.43 0.49 23.87
N GLN A 65 -12.39 0.87 24.70
CA GLN A 65 -13.29 -0.10 25.32
C GLN A 65 -14.34 -0.60 24.34
N GLU A 66 -14.65 0.21 23.32
CA GLU A 66 -15.64 -0.11 22.31
C GLU A 66 -15.18 -1.30 21.47
N GLY A 67 -16.07 -2.27 21.30
CA GLY A 67 -15.85 -3.41 20.42
C GLY A 67 -16.08 -3.03 18.96
N TRP A 68 -15.74 -3.98 18.07
CA TRP A 68 -16.01 -3.78 16.65
C TRP A 68 -17.50 -3.63 16.38
N MET A 69 -17.84 -2.69 15.52
CA MET A 69 -19.21 -2.43 15.09
C MET A 69 -19.40 -2.72 13.60
N ALA A 70 -18.32 -2.89 12.86
CA ALA A 70 -18.35 -3.05 11.42
C ALA A 70 -17.65 -4.36 10.97
N GLU A 71 -17.63 -5.38 11.80
CA GLU A 71 -16.93 -6.63 11.49
C GLU A 71 -17.33 -7.22 10.14
N MET A 72 -18.61 -7.17 9.81
CA MET A 72 -19.10 -7.72 8.53
C MET A 72 -18.58 -6.95 7.31
N LYS A 73 -18.03 -5.77 7.51
CA LYS A 73 -17.46 -4.93 6.44
C LYS A 73 -15.95 -5.11 6.33
N HIS A 74 -15.32 -5.87 7.23
CA HIS A 74 -13.88 -6.07 7.20
C HIS A 74 -13.48 -6.93 6.01
N VAL A 75 -12.83 -6.33 5.02
CA VAL A 75 -12.35 -7.01 3.83
C VAL A 75 -10.98 -6.45 3.47
N LYS A 76 -10.03 -7.34 3.24
CA LYS A 76 -8.73 -6.94 2.70
C LYS A 76 -8.92 -6.52 1.26
N GLY A 77 -8.50 -5.32 0.93
CA GLY A 77 -8.62 -4.78 -0.41
C GLY A 77 -7.42 -5.15 -1.28
N PHE A 78 -7.42 -4.56 -2.48
CA PHE A 78 -6.31 -4.70 -3.41
C PHE A 78 -5.08 -3.96 -2.88
N VAL A 79 -3.91 -4.57 -3.02
CA VAL A 79 -2.60 -3.97 -2.69
C VAL A 79 -1.74 -4.05 -3.94
N ASP A 80 -1.18 -2.93 -4.36
CA ASP A 80 -0.31 -2.91 -5.53
C ASP A 80 1.09 -3.44 -5.22
N VAL A 81 1.92 -3.56 -6.25
CA VAL A 81 3.28 -4.09 -6.10
C VAL A 81 4.16 -3.23 -5.20
N PHE A 82 3.83 -1.97 -5.02
CA PHE A 82 4.53 -1.04 -4.13
C PHE A 82 3.96 -1.04 -2.71
N ARG A 83 3.04 -1.96 -2.43
CA ARG A 83 2.38 -2.14 -1.12
C ARG A 83 1.48 -0.96 -0.72
N PHE A 84 0.89 -0.29 -1.72
CA PHE A 84 -0.14 0.71 -1.47
C PHE A 84 -1.52 0.12 -1.72
N SER A 85 -2.50 0.64 -1.00
CA SER A 85 -3.91 0.35 -1.21
C SER A 85 -4.66 1.68 -1.35
N GLY A 86 -5.83 1.64 -1.93
CA GLY A 86 -6.67 2.82 -2.10
C GLY A 86 -7.73 2.60 -3.17
N PRO A 87 -8.66 3.56 -3.33
CA PRO A 87 -9.77 3.42 -4.26
C PRO A 87 -9.40 3.70 -5.71
N GLU A 88 -8.29 4.40 -5.95
CA GLU A 88 -7.88 4.76 -7.31
C GLU A 88 -7.13 3.62 -7.97
N ARG A 89 -7.15 3.62 -9.30
CA ARG A 89 -6.43 2.64 -10.12
C ARG A 89 -5.76 3.35 -11.29
N TYR A 90 -4.49 3.01 -11.50
CA TYR A 90 -3.71 3.49 -12.63
C TYR A 90 -3.02 2.30 -13.27
N ARG A 91 -3.08 2.21 -14.58
CA ARG A 91 -2.25 1.26 -15.31
C ARG A 91 -0.93 1.94 -15.62
N VAL A 92 0.17 1.27 -15.30
CA VAL A 92 1.52 1.82 -15.47
C VAL A 92 2.38 0.81 -16.19
N LYS A 93 3.13 1.31 -17.18
CA LYS A 93 4.19 0.53 -17.82
C LYS A 93 5.51 1.24 -17.59
N MET A 94 6.50 0.47 -17.16
CA MET A 94 7.84 1.00 -16.87
C MET A 94 8.88 0.09 -17.49
N GLU A 95 9.78 0.69 -18.25
CA GLU A 95 10.96 -0.02 -18.77
C GLU A 95 12.05 -0.04 -17.71
N LEU A 96 12.71 -1.18 -17.59
CA LEU A 96 13.76 -1.42 -16.60
C LEU A 96 14.96 -2.08 -17.26
N ASP A 97 16.16 -1.54 -17.02
CA ASP A 97 17.38 -2.26 -17.36
C ASP A 97 17.67 -3.33 -16.30
N VAL A 98 18.79 -4.04 -16.42
CA VAL A 98 19.12 -5.15 -15.51
C VAL A 98 19.19 -4.68 -14.05
N ARG A 99 19.87 -3.56 -13.79
CA ARG A 99 20.05 -3.06 -12.42
C ARG A 99 18.73 -2.59 -11.82
N ALA A 100 17.96 -1.85 -12.59
CA ALA A 100 16.66 -1.35 -12.13
C ALA A 100 15.70 -2.51 -11.88
N ARG A 101 15.69 -3.51 -12.77
CA ARG A 101 14.87 -4.72 -12.59
C ARG A 101 15.23 -5.44 -11.30
N ASN A 102 16.52 -5.68 -11.07
CA ASN A 102 16.96 -6.39 -9.87
C ASN A 102 16.62 -5.61 -8.61
N PHE A 103 16.85 -4.30 -8.63
CA PHE A 103 16.51 -3.45 -7.50
C PHE A 103 15.00 -3.46 -7.20
N MET A 104 14.18 -3.38 -8.26
CA MET A 104 12.73 -3.45 -8.11
C MET A 104 12.29 -4.74 -7.44
N VAL A 105 12.80 -5.87 -7.89
CA VAL A 105 12.43 -7.18 -7.34
C VAL A 105 12.91 -7.33 -5.90
N GLU A 106 14.08 -6.81 -5.58
CA GLU A 106 14.60 -6.85 -4.21
C GLU A 106 13.77 -6.00 -3.26
N CYS A 107 13.36 -4.80 -3.69
CA CYS A 107 12.55 -3.91 -2.87
C CYS A 107 11.07 -4.30 -2.84
N PHE A 108 10.56 -4.78 -3.97
CA PHE A 108 9.15 -5.06 -4.18
C PHE A 108 8.97 -6.42 -4.86
N PRO A 109 9.11 -7.52 -4.11
CA PRO A 109 9.10 -8.87 -4.69
C PRO A 109 7.87 -9.19 -5.53
N LEU A 110 6.72 -8.63 -5.20
CA LEU A 110 5.49 -8.87 -5.97
C LEU A 110 5.57 -8.33 -7.40
N ALA A 111 6.47 -7.39 -7.66
CA ALA A 111 6.62 -6.81 -9.00
C ALA A 111 7.16 -7.82 -10.01
N GLU A 112 7.88 -8.84 -9.57
CA GLU A 112 8.48 -9.83 -10.49
C GLU A 112 7.44 -10.49 -11.38
N ARG A 113 6.27 -10.79 -10.83
CA ARG A 113 5.18 -11.43 -11.58
C ARG A 113 4.56 -10.53 -12.65
N GLU A 114 4.79 -9.23 -12.54
CA GLU A 114 4.23 -8.24 -13.45
C GLU A 114 5.26 -7.77 -14.49
N MET A 115 6.40 -8.44 -14.56
CA MET A 115 7.49 -8.10 -15.48
C MET A 115 7.65 -9.13 -16.57
N THR A 116 7.94 -8.65 -17.78
CA THR A 116 8.34 -9.51 -18.90
C THR A 116 9.62 -8.95 -19.53
N MET A 117 10.50 -9.84 -19.93
CA MET A 117 11.69 -9.45 -20.69
C MET A 117 11.25 -9.16 -22.12
N VAL A 118 11.44 -7.93 -22.58
CA VAL A 118 11.01 -7.51 -23.92
C VAL A 118 12.16 -7.59 -24.94
N GLU A 119 13.40 -7.50 -24.46
CA GLU A 119 14.61 -7.79 -25.24
C GLU A 119 15.74 -8.07 -24.26
N ASP A 120 16.90 -8.50 -24.74
CA ASP A 120 18.02 -8.84 -23.87
C ASP A 120 18.42 -7.62 -23.02
N GLY A 121 18.43 -7.82 -21.71
CA GLY A 121 18.78 -6.76 -20.76
C GLY A 121 17.71 -5.71 -20.53
N LYS A 122 16.49 -5.90 -21.05
CA LYS A 122 15.41 -4.94 -20.88
C LYS A 122 14.11 -5.64 -20.47
N TRP A 123 13.49 -5.15 -19.42
CA TRP A 123 12.20 -5.65 -18.91
C TRP A 123 11.14 -4.56 -18.98
N LEU A 124 9.90 -5.00 -19.09
CA LEU A 124 8.72 -4.14 -18.98
C LEU A 124 7.91 -4.56 -17.75
N LEU A 125 7.75 -3.64 -16.81
CA LEU A 125 6.77 -3.78 -15.74
C LEU A 125 5.44 -3.27 -16.29
N ASP A 126 4.40 -4.10 -16.25
CA ASP A 126 3.05 -3.72 -16.66
C ASP A 126 2.11 -4.09 -15.52
N THR A 127 1.65 -3.10 -14.79
CA THR A 127 0.91 -3.35 -13.55
C THR A 127 -0.13 -2.28 -13.28
N VAL A 128 -1.03 -2.59 -12.36
CA VAL A 128 -2.02 -1.64 -11.86
C VAL A 128 -1.64 -1.20 -10.45
N VAL A 129 -1.62 0.11 -10.23
CA VAL A 129 -1.26 0.69 -8.94
C VAL A 129 -2.39 1.54 -8.39
N CYS A 130 -2.36 1.76 -7.07
CA CYS A 130 -3.36 2.55 -6.36
C CYS A 130 -3.02 4.04 -6.30
N GLY A 131 -1.85 4.40 -6.78
CA GLY A 131 -1.36 5.77 -6.83
C GLY A 131 -0.04 5.81 -7.56
N LEU A 132 0.37 6.98 -8.02
CA LEU A 132 1.56 7.13 -8.85
C LEU A 132 2.84 7.44 -8.05
N MET A 133 2.72 7.71 -6.76
CA MET A 133 3.86 8.10 -5.93
C MET A 133 4.98 7.07 -5.94
N GLY A 134 4.64 5.79 -5.78
CA GLY A 134 5.64 4.72 -5.74
C GLY A 134 6.41 4.59 -7.05
N VAL A 135 5.70 4.54 -8.16
CA VAL A 135 6.33 4.38 -9.47
C VAL A 135 7.10 5.63 -9.88
N GLN A 136 6.59 6.81 -9.58
CA GLN A 136 7.29 8.06 -9.87
C GLN A 136 8.56 8.21 -9.03
N SER A 137 8.50 7.88 -7.74
CA SER A 137 9.69 7.86 -6.89
C SER A 137 10.74 6.89 -7.40
N PHE A 138 10.32 5.72 -7.83
CA PHE A 138 11.24 4.72 -8.37
C PHE A 138 11.95 5.24 -9.62
N GLU A 139 11.20 5.84 -10.56
CA GLU A 139 11.78 6.42 -11.76
C GLU A 139 12.79 7.52 -11.43
N LEU A 140 12.44 8.36 -10.46
CA LEU A 140 13.27 9.50 -10.09
C LEU A 140 14.58 9.08 -9.42
N THR A 141 14.54 8.00 -8.62
CA THR A 141 15.67 7.61 -7.76
C THR A 141 16.51 6.49 -8.33
N VAL A 142 16.00 5.70 -9.26
CA VAL A 142 16.69 4.53 -9.81
C VAL A 142 17.03 4.74 -11.26
N ALA A 143 18.32 4.86 -11.56
CA ALA A 143 18.78 4.95 -12.93
C ALA A 143 18.41 3.67 -13.69
N GLY A 144 18.00 3.80 -14.95
CA GLY A 144 17.61 2.67 -15.77
C GLY A 144 16.13 2.32 -15.68
N ALA A 145 15.35 3.06 -14.90
CA ALA A 145 13.90 2.93 -14.82
C ALA A 145 13.23 4.10 -15.52
N LYS A 146 12.25 3.81 -16.38
CA LYS A 146 11.55 4.86 -17.14
C LYS A 146 10.08 4.50 -17.30
N ILE A 147 9.19 5.37 -16.86
CA ILE A 147 7.75 5.25 -17.10
C ILE A 147 7.51 5.54 -18.58
N VAL A 148 6.89 4.59 -19.27
CA VAL A 148 6.56 4.73 -20.69
C VAL A 148 5.07 4.92 -20.93
N GLU A 149 4.24 4.54 -19.94
CA GLU A 149 2.80 4.75 -20.02
C GLU A 149 2.24 4.86 -18.60
N SER A 150 1.29 5.77 -18.43
CA SER A 150 0.59 5.94 -17.16
C SER A 150 -0.82 6.44 -17.48
N GLU A 151 -1.82 5.70 -17.05
CA GLU A 151 -3.22 5.98 -17.37
C GLU A 151 -4.12 5.68 -16.18
N ARG A 152 -4.97 6.65 -15.82
CA ARG A 152 -5.99 6.41 -14.81
C ARG A 152 -7.09 5.55 -15.42
N ILE A 153 -7.46 4.46 -14.74
CA ILE A 153 -8.53 3.59 -15.18
C ILE A 153 -9.72 3.69 -14.23
N ASN A 154 -10.92 3.60 -14.80
CA ASN A 154 -12.14 3.62 -14.02
C ASN A 154 -12.48 2.21 -13.54
N ASN A 155 -12.98 2.13 -12.32
CA ASN A 155 -13.43 0.87 -11.74
C ASN A 155 -14.85 0.54 -12.20
#